data_729d3932a45e6515d9c23daf29a6d8a7
#
_entry.id   729d3932a45e6515d9c23daf29a6d8a7
#
_cell.length_a   1.000
_cell.length_b   1.000
_cell.length_c   1.000
_cell.angle_alpha   90.00
_cell.angle_beta   90.00
_cell.angle_gamma   90.00
#
_symmetry.space_group_name_H-M   'P 1'
#
loop_
_entity.id
_entity.type
_entity.pdbx_description
1 polymer ?
#
loop_
_entity_poly.entity_id
_entity_poly.type
_entity_poly.pdbx_seq_one_letter_code
_entity_poly.pdbx_strand_id
1 'polypeptide(L)'
;LPGQVFDALGPEFLDASRCRDWLVGHLHPQGPACPWCGIALTSPRSRATFRQLGRVQCIICGRFFTALSGTTLNKTGLEPAGYVLLCLLISLGLGDQAIAQKLNVNRETVRRWRLRFQTLERIWSEQP
;
A
#
# COMPACT_ATOMS: atom_id res chain seq x y z
N LEU A 1 11.59 -3.72 -2.93
CA LEU A 1 10.41 -2.90 -3.19
C LEU A 1 10.73 -1.52 -3.74
N PRO A 2 11.65 -0.71 -3.13
CA PRO A 2 11.88 0.65 -3.62
C PRO A 2 12.32 0.72 -5.08
N GLY A 3 13.21 -0.16 -5.51
CA GLY A 3 13.64 -0.20 -6.91
C GLY A 3 12.55 -0.61 -7.88
N GLN A 4 11.59 -1.39 -7.43
CA GLN A 4 10.46 -1.84 -8.24
C GLN A 4 9.51 -0.71 -8.63
N VAL A 5 9.50 0.38 -7.86
CA VAL A 5 8.66 1.53 -8.18
C VAL A 5 9.05 2.12 -9.54
N PHE A 6 10.34 2.33 -9.76
CA PHE A 6 10.82 2.83 -11.05
C PHE A 6 10.54 1.87 -12.19
N ASP A 7 10.79 0.58 -11.98
CA ASP A 7 10.61 -0.44 -13.01
C ASP A 7 9.13 -0.59 -13.38
N ALA A 8 8.24 -0.49 -12.39
CA ALA A 8 6.81 -0.68 -12.61
C ALA A 8 6.10 0.56 -13.16
N LEU A 9 6.47 1.76 -12.70
CA LEU A 9 5.73 2.99 -12.99
C LEU A 9 6.48 3.97 -13.89
N GLY A 10 7.83 3.92 -13.91
CA GLY A 10 8.63 4.87 -14.65
C GLY A 10 8.29 6.32 -14.28
N PRO A 11 8.24 7.26 -15.25
CA PRO A 11 7.90 8.64 -14.95
C PRO A 11 6.45 8.85 -14.51
N GLU A 12 5.60 7.84 -14.63
CA GLU A 12 4.19 7.91 -14.25
C GLU A 12 3.95 7.65 -12.76
N PHE A 13 5.00 7.43 -11.97
CA PHE A 13 4.86 7.15 -10.53
C PHE A 13 4.21 8.29 -9.74
N LEU A 14 4.13 9.50 -10.30
CA LEU A 14 3.45 10.62 -9.67
C LEU A 14 1.95 10.64 -9.94
N ASP A 15 1.44 9.82 -10.85
CA ASP A 15 0.00 9.71 -11.12
C ASP A 15 -0.68 8.98 -9.96
N ALA A 16 -1.68 9.63 -9.35
CA ALA A 16 -2.34 9.08 -8.16
C ALA A 16 -3.04 7.75 -8.42
N SER A 17 -3.69 7.60 -9.59
CA SER A 17 -4.38 6.35 -9.95
C SER A 17 -3.41 5.20 -10.12
N ARG A 18 -2.29 5.45 -10.79
CA ARG A 18 -1.27 4.42 -11.00
C ARG A 18 -0.58 4.02 -9.71
N CYS A 19 -0.31 4.98 -8.82
CA CYS A 19 0.25 4.69 -7.49
C CYS A 19 -0.70 3.80 -6.69
N ARG A 20 -1.97 4.12 -6.72
CA ARG A 20 -3.00 3.33 -6.03
C ARG A 20 -3.10 1.92 -6.59
N ASP A 21 -3.16 1.78 -7.91
CA ASP A 21 -3.27 0.47 -8.57
C ASP A 21 -2.04 -0.39 -8.27
N TRP A 22 -0.85 0.21 -8.33
CA TRP A 22 0.39 -0.48 -7.99
C TRP A 22 0.37 -0.97 -6.55
N LEU A 23 -0.03 -0.11 -5.61
CA LEU A 23 -0.06 -0.45 -4.19
C LEU A 23 -1.06 -1.57 -3.90
N VAL A 24 -2.29 -1.46 -4.41
CA VAL A 24 -3.33 -2.48 -4.19
C VAL A 24 -2.92 -3.81 -4.80
N GLY A 25 -2.32 -3.80 -5.98
CA GLY A 25 -1.83 -5.02 -6.63
C GLY A 25 -0.75 -5.72 -5.82
N HIS A 26 0.13 -4.97 -5.16
CA HIS A 26 1.18 -5.54 -4.32
C HIS A 26 0.66 -6.04 -2.97
N LEU A 27 -0.31 -5.35 -2.39
CA LEU A 27 -0.93 -5.79 -1.14
C LEU A 27 -1.84 -7.02 -1.33
N HIS A 28 -2.43 -7.16 -2.51
CA HIS A 28 -3.40 -8.22 -2.81
C HIS A 28 -3.08 -8.91 -4.13
N PRO A 29 -1.97 -9.66 -4.20
CA PRO A 29 -1.57 -10.32 -5.45
C PRO A 29 -2.57 -11.40 -5.89
N GLN A 30 -3.37 -11.91 -4.98
CA GLN A 30 -4.41 -12.91 -5.25
C GLN A 30 -5.76 -12.27 -5.62
N GLY A 31 -5.83 -10.94 -5.62
CA GLY A 31 -7.05 -10.20 -5.91
C GLY A 31 -7.82 -9.76 -4.66
N PRO A 32 -8.89 -8.96 -4.86
CA PRO A 32 -9.70 -8.44 -3.75
C PRO A 32 -10.39 -9.55 -2.96
N ALA A 33 -10.25 -9.51 -1.63
CA ALA A 33 -10.88 -10.48 -0.73
C ALA A 33 -11.14 -9.85 0.64
N CYS A 34 -12.10 -10.42 1.37
CA CYS A 34 -12.36 -10.02 2.75
C CYS A 34 -11.20 -10.46 3.65
N PRO A 35 -10.57 -9.55 4.42
CA PRO A 35 -9.46 -9.93 5.30
C PRO A 35 -9.90 -10.75 6.51
N TRP A 36 -11.20 -10.76 6.82
CA TRP A 36 -11.73 -11.43 8.00
C TRP A 36 -12.14 -12.88 7.75
N CYS A 37 -12.83 -13.14 6.63
CA CYS A 37 -13.29 -14.49 6.30
C CYS A 37 -12.64 -15.10 5.05
N GLY A 38 -11.85 -14.32 4.33
CA GLY A 38 -11.08 -14.80 3.18
C GLY A 38 -11.84 -14.96 1.88
N ILE A 39 -13.15 -14.66 1.86
CA ILE A 39 -13.91 -14.83 0.63
C ILE A 39 -13.52 -13.80 -0.43
N ALA A 40 -13.34 -14.26 -1.67
CA ALA A 40 -13.02 -13.37 -2.79
C ALA A 40 -14.23 -12.50 -3.15
N LEU A 41 -13.97 -11.22 -3.47
CA LEU A 41 -15.01 -10.32 -3.97
C LEU A 41 -15.34 -10.68 -5.42
N THR A 42 -16.61 -10.93 -5.70
CA THR A 42 -17.07 -11.33 -7.04
C THR A 42 -17.84 -10.22 -7.76
N SER A 43 -18.49 -9.32 -7.02
CA SER A 43 -19.25 -8.21 -7.61
C SER A 43 -18.29 -7.22 -8.28
N PRO A 44 -18.53 -6.83 -9.56
CA PRO A 44 -17.70 -5.83 -10.23
C PRO A 44 -17.69 -4.49 -9.48
N ARG A 45 -18.81 -4.10 -8.87
CA ARG A 45 -18.91 -2.87 -8.11
C ARG A 45 -18.05 -2.91 -6.84
N SER A 46 -18.10 -4.00 -6.08
CA SER A 46 -17.29 -4.17 -4.88
C SER A 46 -15.81 -4.22 -5.21
N ARG A 47 -15.44 -4.90 -6.29
CA ARG A 47 -14.05 -4.95 -6.75
C ARG A 47 -13.53 -3.57 -7.14
N ALA A 48 -14.33 -2.78 -7.85
CA ALA A 48 -13.95 -1.42 -8.23
C ALA A 48 -13.78 -0.53 -7.01
N THR A 49 -14.70 -0.60 -6.05
CA THR A 49 -14.63 0.16 -4.80
C THR A 49 -13.37 -0.22 -4.00
N PHE A 50 -13.06 -1.50 -3.91
CA PHE A 50 -11.86 -2.00 -3.24
C PHE A 50 -10.57 -1.43 -3.87
N ARG A 51 -10.49 -1.44 -5.20
CA ARG A 51 -9.32 -0.90 -5.93
C ARG A 51 -9.13 0.60 -5.72
N GLN A 52 -10.22 1.31 -5.46
CA GLN A 52 -10.18 2.75 -5.19
C GLN A 52 -9.97 3.06 -3.71
N LEU A 53 -9.63 2.07 -2.88
CA LEU A 53 -9.45 2.17 -1.43
C LEU A 53 -10.74 2.56 -0.70
N GLY A 54 -11.89 2.32 -1.33
CA GLY A 54 -13.18 2.57 -0.72
C GLY A 54 -13.59 1.48 0.25
N ARG A 55 -14.59 1.79 1.06
CA ARG A 55 -15.14 0.88 2.06
C ARG A 55 -16.08 -0.13 1.41
N VAL A 56 -15.85 -1.41 1.69
CA VAL A 56 -16.65 -2.53 1.18
C VAL A 56 -17.20 -3.32 2.35
N GLN A 57 -18.43 -3.83 2.20
CA GLN A 57 -19.02 -4.74 3.19
C GLN A 57 -18.99 -6.17 2.66
N CYS A 58 -18.48 -7.11 3.47
CA CYS A 58 -18.49 -8.51 3.13
C CYS A 58 -19.93 -9.06 3.19
N ILE A 59 -20.38 -9.73 2.12
CA ILE A 59 -21.72 -10.32 2.08
C ILE A 59 -21.85 -11.57 2.94
N ILE A 60 -20.73 -12.19 3.32
CA ILE A 60 -20.73 -13.41 4.12
C ILE A 60 -20.64 -13.08 5.61
N CYS A 61 -19.63 -12.33 6.06
CA CYS A 61 -19.44 -12.04 7.48
C CYS A 61 -20.01 -10.68 7.92
N GLY A 62 -20.44 -9.85 7.00
CA GLY A 62 -21.07 -8.54 7.28
C GLY A 62 -20.11 -7.44 7.72
N ARG A 63 -18.83 -7.71 7.85
CA ARG A 63 -17.85 -6.70 8.29
C ARG A 63 -17.47 -5.77 7.15
N PHE A 64 -17.13 -4.54 7.51
CA PHE A 64 -16.61 -3.54 6.58
C PHE A 64 -15.09 -3.57 6.56
N PHE A 65 -14.52 -3.30 5.39
CA PHE A 65 -13.08 -3.26 5.21
C PHE A 65 -12.70 -2.40 4.00
N THR A 66 -11.42 -2.06 3.90
CA THR A 66 -10.82 -1.44 2.71
C THR A 66 -9.64 -2.30 2.26
N ALA A 67 -9.01 -1.94 1.14
CA ALA A 67 -7.83 -2.65 0.65
C ALA A 67 -6.65 -2.59 1.63
N LEU A 68 -6.63 -1.62 2.56
CA LEU A 68 -5.57 -1.51 3.56
C LEU A 68 -5.88 -2.29 4.85
N SER A 69 -7.12 -2.71 5.07
CA SER A 69 -7.52 -3.44 6.28
C SER A 69 -6.76 -4.76 6.38
N GLY A 70 -6.25 -5.08 7.55
CA GLY A 70 -5.48 -6.29 7.79
C GLY A 70 -4.08 -6.29 7.20
N THR A 71 -3.64 -5.21 6.58
CA THR A 71 -2.28 -5.08 6.04
C THR A 71 -1.39 -4.28 6.98
N THR A 72 -0.07 -4.34 6.74
CA THR A 72 0.90 -3.57 7.52
C THR A 72 0.77 -2.06 7.31
N LEU A 73 0.08 -1.63 6.26
CA LEU A 73 -0.09 -0.21 5.93
C LEU A 73 -1.41 0.37 6.44
N ASN A 74 -2.20 -0.41 7.17
CA ASN A 74 -3.47 0.07 7.73
C ASN A 74 -3.21 1.21 8.74
N LYS A 75 -4.03 2.26 8.66
CA LYS A 75 -3.99 3.40 9.60
C LYS A 75 -2.66 4.16 9.63
N THR A 76 -1.93 4.21 8.51
CA THR A 76 -0.68 4.98 8.44
C THR A 76 -0.92 6.47 8.17
N GLY A 77 -2.06 6.82 7.61
CA GLY A 77 -2.36 8.21 7.22
C GLY A 77 -1.71 8.65 5.91
N LEU A 78 -0.94 7.78 5.26
CA LEU A 78 -0.36 8.10 3.96
C LEU A 78 -1.33 7.79 2.82
N GLU A 79 -1.36 8.67 1.82
CA GLU A 79 -2.02 8.40 0.56
C GLU A 79 -1.14 7.50 -0.33
N PRO A 80 -1.71 6.84 -1.35
CA PRO A 80 -0.91 5.97 -2.24
C PRO A 80 0.31 6.64 -2.85
N ALA A 81 0.18 7.89 -3.29
CA ALA A 81 1.32 8.64 -3.83
C ALA A 81 2.42 8.85 -2.77
N GLY A 82 2.03 9.04 -1.51
CA GLY A 82 2.96 9.16 -0.40
C GLY A 82 3.76 7.88 -0.15
N TYR A 83 3.11 6.71 -0.27
CA TYR A 83 3.81 5.43 -0.15
C TYR A 83 4.82 5.24 -1.28
N VAL A 84 4.44 5.54 -2.51
CA VAL A 84 5.33 5.41 -3.66
C VAL A 84 6.52 6.36 -3.52
N LEU A 85 6.26 7.60 -3.10
CA LEU A 85 7.34 8.58 -2.87
C LEU A 85 8.28 8.12 -1.76
N LEU A 86 7.75 7.58 -0.68
CA LEU A 86 8.57 7.04 0.41
C LEU A 86 9.47 5.90 -0.08
N CYS A 87 8.92 4.96 -0.85
CA CYS A 87 9.70 3.89 -1.45
C CYS A 87 10.84 4.44 -2.32
N LEU A 88 10.54 5.46 -3.11
CA LEU A 88 11.52 6.10 -3.99
C LEU A 88 12.65 6.73 -3.19
N LEU A 89 12.33 7.50 -2.16
CA LEU A 89 13.32 8.16 -1.32
C LEU A 89 14.22 7.15 -0.58
N ILE A 90 13.63 6.03 -0.14
CA ILE A 90 14.40 4.94 0.46
C ILE A 90 15.36 4.33 -0.57
N SER A 91 14.91 4.14 -1.81
CA SER A 91 15.76 3.56 -2.87
C SER A 91 16.94 4.45 -3.24
N LEU A 92 16.80 5.76 -3.03
CA LEU A 92 17.88 6.72 -3.25
C LEU A 92 18.87 6.78 -2.08
N GLY A 93 18.68 5.96 -1.06
CA GLY A 93 19.59 5.88 0.07
C GLY A 93 19.43 6.97 1.11
N LEU A 94 18.32 7.71 1.10
CA LEU A 94 18.07 8.78 2.06
C LEU A 94 17.75 8.20 3.44
N GLY A 95 18.33 8.82 4.48
CA GLY A 95 18.03 8.46 5.87
C GLY A 95 16.72 9.07 6.36
N ASP A 96 16.32 8.67 7.57
CA ASP A 96 15.03 9.10 8.15
C ASP A 96 14.91 10.61 8.28
N GLN A 97 15.99 11.30 8.68
CA GLN A 97 15.99 12.76 8.83
C GLN A 97 15.76 13.47 7.50
N ALA A 98 16.45 13.03 6.45
CA ALA A 98 16.32 13.62 5.12
C ALA A 98 14.92 13.40 4.54
N ILE A 99 14.35 12.21 4.72
CA ILE A 99 12.99 11.90 4.28
C ILE A 99 11.98 12.75 5.04
N ALA A 100 12.15 12.88 6.36
CA ALA A 100 11.27 13.68 7.20
C ALA A 100 11.21 15.13 6.74
N GLN A 101 12.36 15.71 6.38
CA GLN A 101 12.42 17.06 5.87
C GLN A 101 11.70 17.21 4.53
N LYS A 102 11.89 16.24 3.61
CA LYS A 102 11.26 16.28 2.28
C LYS A 102 9.76 16.10 2.33
N LEU A 103 9.26 15.28 3.25
CA LEU A 103 7.82 15.00 3.40
C LEU A 103 7.16 15.92 4.43
N ASN A 104 7.93 16.80 5.09
CA ASN A 104 7.46 17.70 6.14
C ASN A 104 6.72 16.96 7.27
N VAL A 105 7.34 15.91 7.77
CA VAL A 105 6.83 15.09 8.87
C VAL A 105 7.92 14.87 9.91
N ASN A 106 7.54 14.29 11.05
CA ASN A 106 8.46 13.96 12.13
C ASN A 106 9.33 12.77 11.75
N ARG A 107 10.59 12.78 12.19
CA ARG A 107 11.56 11.69 11.96
C ARG A 107 11.05 10.34 12.50
N GLU A 108 10.42 10.33 13.68
CA GLU A 108 9.85 9.10 14.24
C GLU A 108 8.73 8.53 13.38
N THR A 109 7.94 9.38 12.73
CA THR A 109 6.91 8.95 11.79
C THR A 109 7.53 8.23 10.60
N VAL A 110 8.61 8.78 10.03
CA VAL A 110 9.34 8.15 8.93
C VAL A 110 9.92 6.80 9.36
N ARG A 111 10.48 6.72 10.56
CA ARG A 111 11.03 5.47 11.10
C ARG A 111 9.96 4.39 11.20
N ARG A 112 8.77 4.74 11.68
CA ARG A 112 7.64 3.79 11.76
C ARG A 112 7.20 3.33 10.38
N TRP A 113 7.11 4.23 9.41
CA TRP A 113 6.76 3.88 8.03
C TRP A 113 7.81 2.94 7.42
N ARG A 114 9.08 3.24 7.63
CA ARG A 114 10.19 2.40 7.13
C ARG A 114 10.09 0.98 7.67
N LEU A 115 9.81 0.83 8.95
CA LEU A 115 9.65 -0.50 9.57
C LEU A 115 8.46 -1.26 8.97
N ARG A 116 7.36 -0.59 8.69
CA ARG A 116 6.20 -1.21 8.04
C ARG A 116 6.53 -1.68 6.63
N PHE A 117 7.25 -0.88 5.86
CA PHE A 117 7.69 -1.28 4.52
C PHE A 117 8.66 -2.45 4.56
N GLN A 118 9.58 -2.49 5.51
CA GLN A 118 10.51 -3.61 5.69
C GLN A 118 9.75 -4.90 6.01
N THR A 119 8.75 -4.83 6.86
CA THR A 119 7.88 -5.97 7.17
C THR A 119 7.16 -6.46 5.92
N LEU A 120 6.64 -5.55 5.11
CA LEU A 120 5.93 -5.88 3.89
C LEU A 120 6.85 -6.53 2.86
N GLU A 121 8.07 -6.02 2.68
CA GLU A 121 9.08 -6.63 1.80
C GLU A 121 9.41 -8.05 2.22
N ARG A 122 9.55 -8.29 3.51
CA ARG A 122 9.83 -9.62 4.03
C ARG A 122 8.67 -10.58 3.73
N ILE A 123 7.43 -10.14 3.93
CA ILE A 123 6.24 -10.94 3.62
C ILE A 123 6.24 -11.30 2.14
N TRP A 124 6.51 -10.34 1.26
CA TRP A 124 6.52 -10.59 -0.18
C TRP A 124 7.64 -11.54 -0.61
N SER A 125 8.83 -11.43 0.01
CA SER A 125 9.95 -12.31 -0.33
C SER A 125 9.71 -13.77 0.10
N GLU A 126 8.83 -14.00 1.05
CA GLU A 126 8.47 -15.33 1.54
C GLU A 126 7.34 -15.98 0.72
N GLN A 127 6.68 -15.22 -0.15
CA GLN A 127 5.63 -15.77 -1.03
C GLN A 127 6.25 -16.53 -2.19
N PRO A 128 5.69 -17.71 -2.54
CA PRO A 128 6.17 -18.51 -3.66
C PRO A 128 5.91 -17.86 -5.02
#